data_f7cab621930282d1cee7717427ba3736
#
_entry.id   f7cab621930282d1cee7717427ba3736
#
_cell.length_a   1.000
_cell.length_b   1.000
_cell.length_c   1.000
_cell.angle_alpha   90.00
_cell.angle_beta   90.00
_cell.angle_gamma   90.00
#
_symmetry.space_group_name_H-M   'P 1'
#
loop_
_entity.id
_entity.type
_entity.pdbx_description
1 polymer ?
#
loop_
_entity_poly.entity_id
_entity_poly.type
_entity_poly.pdbx_seq_one_letter_code
_entity_poly.pdbx_strand_id
1 'polypeptide(L)'
;IVGPAPFSTTRAELRANADALRHEALVLEAMPDGVESTLPTKVEWFCFPDGAQLQRRRRAPRPRFRTFVMANAGQRTFGVCLQSHQRAVCAPAADGVEAERSLWVPFVVCLLTRLPIIESLRRWLQRVVWLLPADGTQTASPSLRDAITALLFEVPQPIPGALRVSITVPGCADARGGGDGDAMVEFAVPTIARLPPLSHRLWPLLRQFGPQALLELLACAFGERKILLHSSTLALLPSISEGLCALLYPLQWPHPCIPVLPRALMEMLEAPQP
;
A
#
# COMPACT_ATOMS: atom_id res chain seq x y z
N ILE A 1 -2.57 9.24 6.39
CA ILE A 1 -2.12 9.69 5.05
C ILE A 1 -0.62 9.95 5.10
N VAL A 2 0.10 9.49 4.10
CA VAL A 2 1.55 9.70 3.95
C VAL A 2 1.78 10.49 2.66
N GLY A 3 2.62 11.50 2.72
CA GLY A 3 2.96 12.35 1.58
C GLY A 3 4.39 12.87 1.65
N PRO A 4 4.84 13.66 0.67
CA PRO A 4 6.14 14.29 0.72
C PRO A 4 6.21 15.31 1.86
N ALA A 5 7.40 15.47 2.42
CA ALA A 5 7.68 16.56 3.33
C ALA A 5 7.32 17.90 2.67
N PRO A 6 6.89 18.92 3.46
CA PRO A 6 6.66 20.26 2.93
C PRO A 6 7.91 20.75 2.19
N PHE A 7 7.74 21.18 0.96
CA PHE A 7 8.87 21.65 0.15
C PHE A 7 8.59 23.04 -0.41
N SER A 8 9.56 23.91 -0.28
CA SER A 8 9.64 25.20 -0.99
C SER A 8 10.63 25.03 -2.14
N THR A 9 10.27 24.30 -3.18
CA THR A 9 11.16 24.11 -4.31
C THR A 9 10.90 25.20 -5.33
N THR A 10 11.91 25.95 -5.64
CA THR A 10 11.83 26.97 -6.68
C THR A 10 11.63 26.30 -8.04
N ARG A 11 10.94 26.98 -8.95
CA ARG A 11 10.64 26.48 -10.29
C ARG A 11 11.91 26.13 -11.09
N ALA A 12 13.01 26.81 -10.81
CA ALA A 12 14.31 26.57 -11.43
C ALA A 12 14.92 25.21 -11.00
N GLU A 13 14.83 24.87 -9.73
CA GLU A 13 15.30 23.58 -9.18
C GLU A 13 14.50 22.39 -9.71
N LEU A 14 13.18 22.57 -9.88
CA LEU A 14 12.31 21.55 -10.48
C LEU A 14 12.62 21.30 -11.99
N ARG A 15 13.30 22.21 -12.65
CA ARG A 15 13.72 22.06 -14.06
C ARG A 15 15.06 21.33 -14.21
N ALA A 16 15.94 21.44 -13.25
CA ALA A 16 17.34 21.09 -13.41
C ALA A 16 17.65 19.60 -13.16
N ASN A 17 16.85 18.87 -12.36
CA ASN A 17 17.30 17.53 -11.93
C ASN A 17 16.15 16.57 -11.65
N ALA A 18 16.21 15.33 -12.17
CA ALA A 18 15.25 14.27 -11.86
C ALA A 18 15.25 13.88 -10.37
N ASP A 19 16.39 14.03 -9.70
CA ASP A 19 16.52 13.78 -8.26
C ASP A 19 15.90 14.89 -7.40
N ALA A 20 15.80 16.13 -7.90
CA ALA A 20 15.09 17.22 -7.24
C ALA A 20 13.56 16.99 -7.17
N LEU A 21 13.04 16.03 -7.90
CA LEU A 21 11.62 15.61 -7.84
C LEU A 21 11.35 14.54 -6.77
N ARG A 22 12.37 14.07 -6.07
CA ARG A 22 12.25 13.09 -5.00
C ARG A 22 12.34 13.78 -3.65
N HIS A 23 11.33 13.55 -2.83
CA HIS A 23 11.23 14.09 -1.48
C HIS A 23 11.12 12.98 -0.46
N GLU A 24 11.56 13.28 0.76
CA GLU A 24 11.32 12.41 1.90
C GLU A 24 9.82 12.32 2.18
N ALA A 25 9.36 11.12 2.53
CA ALA A 25 7.98 10.88 2.87
C ALA A 25 7.77 11.06 4.37
N LEU A 26 6.66 11.69 4.74
CA LEU A 26 6.23 11.88 6.12
C LEU A 26 4.78 11.42 6.31
N VAL A 27 4.44 11.02 7.53
CA VAL A 27 3.05 10.83 7.94
C VAL A 27 2.44 12.22 8.13
N LEU A 28 1.46 12.55 7.29
CA LEU A 28 0.78 13.84 7.30
C LEU A 28 -0.43 13.84 8.22
N GLU A 29 -1.09 12.71 8.32
CA GLU A 29 -2.31 12.53 9.10
C GLU A 29 -2.46 11.05 9.48
N ALA A 30 -2.81 10.78 10.72
CA ALA A 30 -3.11 9.45 11.23
C ALA A 30 -4.52 9.43 11.85
N MET A 31 -5.18 8.29 11.76
CA MET A 31 -6.51 8.07 12.34
C MET A 31 -6.56 6.71 13.04
N PRO A 32 -7.21 6.60 14.21
CA PRO A 32 -7.83 7.69 14.98
C PRO A 32 -6.81 8.68 15.55
N ASP A 33 -7.29 9.85 15.98
CA ASP A 33 -6.43 10.87 16.57
C ASP A 33 -5.65 10.31 17.79
N GLY A 34 -4.37 10.70 17.92
CA GLY A 34 -3.49 10.21 18.97
C GLY A 34 -2.83 8.85 18.70
N VAL A 35 -3.08 8.23 17.54
CA VAL A 35 -2.49 6.94 17.17
C VAL A 35 -1.03 7.06 16.68
N GLU A 36 -0.55 8.28 16.44
CA GLU A 36 0.78 8.53 15.87
C GLU A 36 1.90 7.83 16.65
N SER A 37 1.79 7.82 17.99
CA SER A 37 2.78 7.17 18.87
C SER A 37 2.77 5.64 18.81
N THR A 38 1.70 5.05 18.30
CA THR A 38 1.53 3.59 18.18
C THR A 38 1.79 3.07 16.77
N LEU A 39 2.02 3.98 15.81
CA LEU A 39 2.36 3.59 14.44
C LEU A 39 3.69 2.81 14.40
N PRO A 40 3.82 1.83 13.53
CA PRO A 40 5.09 1.18 13.29
C PRO A 40 6.15 2.20 12.88
N THR A 41 7.34 2.09 13.44
CA THR A 41 8.47 2.97 13.12
C THR A 41 8.78 2.91 11.63
N LYS A 42 8.94 4.07 10.99
CA LYS A 42 9.32 4.19 9.58
C LYS A 42 8.29 3.62 8.59
N VAL A 43 7.00 3.65 8.96
CA VAL A 43 5.90 3.21 8.06
C VAL A 43 5.89 3.97 6.74
N GLU A 44 6.30 5.24 6.74
CA GLU A 44 6.42 6.10 5.56
C GLU A 44 7.38 5.53 4.50
N TRP A 45 8.43 4.84 4.91
CA TRP A 45 9.38 4.20 3.99
C TRP A 45 8.74 3.05 3.20
N PHE A 46 7.81 2.32 3.83
CA PHE A 46 7.07 1.24 3.17
C PHE A 46 5.96 1.78 2.26
N CYS A 47 5.40 2.94 2.61
CA CYS A 47 4.45 3.63 1.74
C CYS A 47 5.12 4.17 0.47
N PHE A 48 6.33 4.67 0.58
CA PHE A 48 7.14 5.20 -0.51
C PHE A 48 8.54 4.56 -0.55
N PRO A 49 8.67 3.31 -1.02
CA PRO A 49 9.95 2.59 -1.01
C PRO A 49 11.09 3.33 -1.73
N ASP A 50 10.76 4.07 -2.79
CA ASP A 50 11.69 4.86 -3.58
C ASP A 50 11.66 6.37 -3.24
N GLY A 51 11.04 6.74 -2.13
CA GLY A 51 10.73 8.14 -1.80
C GLY A 51 9.51 8.68 -2.57
N ALA A 52 9.02 9.84 -2.14
CA ALA A 52 7.88 10.51 -2.77
C ALA A 52 8.35 11.27 -4.02
N GLN A 53 8.05 10.73 -5.21
CA GLN A 53 8.47 11.31 -6.48
C GLN A 53 7.37 12.17 -7.10
N LEU A 54 7.65 13.46 -7.28
CA LEU A 54 6.78 14.35 -8.03
C LEU A 54 6.84 14.01 -9.53
N GLN A 55 5.71 14.10 -10.22
CA GLN A 55 5.62 13.74 -11.63
C GLN A 55 5.10 14.91 -12.47
N ARG A 56 5.81 15.22 -13.56
CA ARG A 56 5.32 16.17 -14.57
C ARG A 56 4.59 15.41 -15.67
N ARG A 57 3.26 15.56 -15.71
CA ARG A 57 2.42 14.90 -16.71
C ARG A 57 1.25 15.78 -17.11
N ARG A 58 0.74 15.58 -18.33
CA ARG A 58 -0.49 16.24 -18.81
C ARG A 58 -1.73 15.76 -18.05
N ARG A 59 -1.76 14.48 -17.64
CA ARG A 59 -2.89 13.86 -16.95
C ARG A 59 -2.43 13.29 -15.60
N ALA A 60 -3.35 13.22 -14.65
CA ALA A 60 -3.11 12.58 -13.37
C ALA A 60 -2.62 11.13 -13.57
N PRO A 61 -1.55 10.72 -12.89
CA PRO A 61 -1.17 9.32 -12.85
C PRO A 61 -2.29 8.48 -12.24
N ARG A 62 -2.50 7.28 -12.78
CA ARG A 62 -3.53 6.37 -12.25
C ARG A 62 -3.17 5.94 -10.83
N PRO A 63 -4.17 5.82 -9.93
CA PRO A 63 -3.97 5.28 -8.60
C PRO A 63 -3.33 3.88 -8.66
N ARG A 64 -2.44 3.59 -7.70
CA ARG A 64 -1.73 2.30 -7.61
C ARG A 64 -1.90 1.71 -6.24
N PHE A 65 -2.15 0.41 -6.19
CA PHE A 65 -2.18 -0.35 -4.95
C PHE A 65 -0.81 -0.97 -4.68
N ARG A 66 -0.45 -0.95 -3.41
CA ARG A 66 0.71 -1.65 -2.86
C ARG A 66 0.33 -2.27 -1.53
N THR A 67 0.99 -3.36 -1.20
CA THR A 67 0.89 -3.99 0.12
C THR A 67 2.28 -4.17 0.67
N PHE A 68 2.40 -4.14 1.97
CA PHE A 68 3.62 -4.50 2.67
C PHE A 68 3.30 -5.25 3.95
N VAL A 69 4.27 -5.96 4.47
CA VAL A 69 4.17 -6.65 5.76
C VAL A 69 5.37 -6.23 6.59
N MET A 70 5.10 -5.79 7.80
CA MET A 70 6.13 -5.51 8.80
C MET A 70 6.02 -6.58 9.88
N ALA A 71 7.14 -7.22 10.20
CA ALA A 71 7.24 -8.15 11.30
C ALA A 71 8.07 -7.52 12.41
N ASN A 72 7.52 -7.46 13.62
CA ASN A 72 8.22 -7.00 14.81
C ASN A 72 7.88 -7.92 15.98
N ALA A 73 8.91 -8.50 16.60
CA ALA A 73 8.78 -9.38 17.77
C ALA A 73 7.68 -10.46 17.61
N GLY A 74 7.60 -11.11 16.45
CA GLY A 74 6.61 -12.15 16.14
C GLY A 74 5.21 -11.62 15.77
N GLN A 75 4.96 -10.32 15.86
CA GLN A 75 3.71 -9.71 15.40
C GLN A 75 3.84 -9.24 13.96
N ARG A 76 2.87 -9.57 13.13
CA ARG A 76 2.79 -9.10 11.74
C ARG A 76 1.78 -7.96 11.64
N THR A 77 2.22 -6.88 11.03
CA THR A 77 1.35 -5.76 10.64
C THR A 77 1.31 -5.69 9.13
N PHE A 78 0.12 -5.78 8.59
CA PHE A 78 -0.12 -5.68 7.15
C PHE A 78 -0.48 -4.25 6.80
N GLY A 79 0.18 -3.68 5.79
CA GLY A 79 -0.14 -2.38 5.24
C GLY A 79 -0.77 -2.53 3.85
N VAL A 80 -1.91 -1.89 3.64
CA VAL A 80 -2.57 -1.80 2.34
C VAL A 80 -2.61 -0.35 1.92
N CYS A 81 -1.89 -0.04 0.86
CA CYS A 81 -1.65 1.32 0.39
C CYS A 81 -2.36 1.60 -0.93
N LEU A 82 -3.03 2.73 -1.00
CA LEU A 82 -3.51 3.33 -2.23
C LEU A 82 -2.71 4.60 -2.49
N GLN A 83 -1.78 4.55 -3.44
CA GLN A 83 -1.06 5.71 -3.90
C GLN A 83 -1.88 6.45 -4.96
N SER A 84 -2.13 7.72 -4.73
CA SER A 84 -2.76 8.64 -5.67
C SER A 84 -1.91 9.89 -5.85
N HIS A 85 -2.38 10.83 -6.68
CA HIS A 85 -1.67 12.05 -6.99
C HIS A 85 -2.65 13.21 -7.01
N GLN A 86 -2.22 14.33 -6.48
CA GLN A 86 -2.95 15.59 -6.53
C GLN A 86 -2.16 16.61 -7.33
N ARG A 87 -2.84 17.58 -7.90
CA ARG A 87 -2.21 18.65 -8.66
C ARG A 87 -1.56 19.64 -7.70
N ALA A 88 -0.26 19.91 -7.89
CA ALA A 88 0.38 20.97 -7.13
C ALA A 88 -0.23 22.32 -7.48
N VAL A 89 -0.57 23.10 -6.47
CA VAL A 89 -0.96 24.49 -6.65
C VAL A 89 0.34 25.31 -6.83
N CYS A 90 0.74 25.49 -8.07
CA CYS A 90 1.86 26.38 -8.40
C CYS A 90 1.32 27.77 -8.71
N ALA A 91 2.02 28.82 -8.26
CA ALA A 91 1.71 30.17 -8.67
C ALA A 91 1.67 30.29 -10.21
N PRO A 92 0.75 31.09 -10.79
CA PRO A 92 0.63 31.24 -12.23
C PRO A 92 1.97 31.71 -12.83
N ALA A 93 2.34 31.11 -13.96
CA ALA A 93 3.52 31.52 -14.70
C ALA A 93 3.27 32.88 -15.35
N ALA A 94 4.21 33.81 -15.21
CA ALA A 94 4.18 35.09 -15.90
C ALA A 94 4.27 34.97 -17.43
N ASP A 95 4.82 33.86 -17.93
CA ASP A 95 5.06 33.61 -19.35
C ASP A 95 4.14 32.50 -19.86
N GLY A 96 3.12 32.86 -20.62
CA GLY A 96 1.98 32.06 -21.09
C GLY A 96 2.26 30.74 -21.86
N VAL A 97 3.45 30.18 -21.81
CA VAL A 97 3.87 29.03 -22.66
C VAL A 97 3.84 27.65 -21.95
N GLU A 98 3.61 27.56 -20.63
CA GLU A 98 3.73 26.28 -19.90
C GLU A 98 2.43 25.66 -19.38
N ALA A 99 1.29 25.91 -20.03
CA ALA A 99 0.01 25.27 -19.65
C ALA A 99 -0.05 23.75 -19.91
N GLU A 100 0.96 23.14 -20.55
CA GLU A 100 0.83 21.78 -21.04
C GLU A 100 1.14 20.66 -20.04
N ARG A 101 1.92 20.90 -18.97
CA ARG A 101 2.30 19.85 -18.00
C ARG A 101 2.08 20.30 -16.57
N SER A 102 1.14 19.66 -15.90
CA SER A 102 0.91 19.88 -14.48
C SER A 102 1.91 19.06 -13.64
N LEU A 103 2.33 19.62 -12.50
CA LEU A 103 3.09 18.92 -11.49
C LEU A 103 2.12 18.14 -10.60
N TRP A 104 2.39 16.85 -10.44
CA TRP A 104 1.58 15.93 -9.64
C TRP A 104 2.36 15.48 -8.42
N VAL A 105 1.78 15.72 -7.25
CA VAL A 105 2.34 15.37 -5.95
C VAL A 105 1.74 14.04 -5.51
N PRO A 106 2.55 13.01 -5.25
CA PRO A 106 2.04 11.73 -4.78
C PRO A 106 1.63 11.82 -3.31
N PHE A 107 0.57 11.11 -2.95
CA PHE A 107 0.21 10.81 -1.57
C PHE A 107 -0.29 9.37 -1.47
N VAL A 108 -0.25 8.81 -0.27
CA VAL A 108 -0.66 7.43 -0.01
C VAL A 108 -1.66 7.43 1.14
N VAL A 109 -2.80 6.80 0.92
CA VAL A 109 -3.69 6.35 2.00
C VAL A 109 -3.28 4.94 2.36
N CYS A 110 -2.82 4.73 3.60
CA CYS A 110 -2.36 3.45 4.10
C CYS A 110 -3.26 2.97 5.23
N LEU A 111 -3.81 1.77 5.09
CA LEU A 111 -4.53 1.07 6.14
C LEU A 111 -3.62 0.02 6.76
N LEU A 112 -3.47 0.08 8.08
CA LEU A 112 -2.69 -0.88 8.85
C LEU A 112 -3.62 -1.84 9.60
N THR A 113 -3.31 -3.13 9.54
CA THR A 113 -4.08 -4.16 10.24
C THR A 113 -3.18 -5.29 10.73
N ARG A 114 -3.59 -5.94 11.81
CA ARG A 114 -2.97 -7.19 12.29
C ARG A 114 -3.65 -8.43 11.71
N LEU A 115 -4.79 -8.25 11.06
CA LEU A 115 -5.55 -9.34 10.46
C LEU A 115 -5.15 -9.55 8.99
N PRO A 116 -5.12 -10.79 8.49
CA PRO A 116 -4.78 -11.09 7.09
C PRO A 116 -5.97 -10.81 6.13
N ILE A 117 -6.56 -9.61 6.22
CA ILE A 117 -7.72 -9.16 5.43
C ILE A 117 -7.33 -8.19 4.30
N ILE A 118 -6.14 -8.37 3.75
CA ILE A 118 -5.54 -7.48 2.75
C ILE A 118 -6.48 -7.24 1.56
N GLU A 119 -7.09 -8.31 1.04
CA GLU A 119 -7.95 -8.21 -0.14
C GLU A 119 -9.26 -7.45 0.14
N SER A 120 -9.83 -7.62 1.33
CA SER A 120 -11.02 -6.85 1.75
C SER A 120 -10.70 -5.37 1.88
N LEU A 121 -9.58 -5.03 2.53
CA LEU A 121 -9.10 -3.65 2.64
C LEU A 121 -8.76 -3.04 1.27
N ARG A 122 -8.17 -3.82 0.37
CA ARG A 122 -7.91 -3.38 -0.99
C ARG A 122 -9.20 -3.05 -1.74
N ARG A 123 -10.22 -3.91 -1.63
CA ARG A 123 -11.55 -3.66 -2.22
C ARG A 123 -12.18 -2.41 -1.62
N TRP A 124 -12.08 -2.23 -0.31
CA TRP A 124 -12.57 -1.03 0.35
C TRP A 124 -11.87 0.23 -0.18
N LEU A 125 -10.53 0.24 -0.25
CA LEU A 125 -9.78 1.35 -0.84
C LEU A 125 -10.15 1.62 -2.29
N GLN A 126 -10.46 0.58 -3.07
CA GLN A 126 -10.94 0.75 -4.45
C GLN A 126 -12.28 1.49 -4.52
N ARG A 127 -13.14 1.30 -3.51
CA ARG A 127 -14.44 1.99 -3.42
C ARG A 127 -14.28 3.45 -3.02
N VAL A 128 -13.37 3.76 -2.12
CA VAL A 128 -13.16 5.14 -1.63
C VAL A 128 -12.19 5.95 -2.50
N VAL A 129 -11.65 5.40 -3.58
CA VAL A 129 -10.67 6.08 -4.44
C VAL A 129 -11.15 7.45 -4.95
N TRP A 130 -12.44 7.60 -5.18
CA TRP A 130 -13.04 8.84 -5.66
C TRP A 130 -13.29 9.87 -4.55
N LEU A 131 -13.21 9.48 -3.27
CA LEU A 131 -13.24 10.39 -2.11
C LEU A 131 -11.87 11.04 -1.86
N LEU A 132 -10.84 10.61 -2.58
CA LEU A 132 -9.49 11.15 -2.41
C LEU A 132 -9.45 12.62 -2.81
N PRO A 133 -8.68 13.45 -2.07
CA PRO A 133 -8.57 14.85 -2.37
C PRO A 133 -8.00 15.07 -3.78
N ALA A 134 -8.66 15.90 -4.56
CA ALA A 134 -8.25 16.25 -5.93
C ALA A 134 -7.65 17.66 -6.02
N ASP A 135 -7.84 18.48 -5.01
CA ASP A 135 -7.66 19.93 -4.98
C ASP A 135 -6.33 20.44 -4.39
N GLY A 136 -5.36 19.55 -4.22
CA GLY A 136 -4.03 19.91 -3.71
C GLY A 136 -3.92 19.96 -2.18
N THR A 137 -4.99 19.66 -1.44
CA THR A 137 -4.94 19.51 0.01
C THR A 137 -4.34 18.14 0.35
N GLN A 138 -3.32 18.12 1.20
CA GLN A 138 -2.68 16.87 1.64
C GLN A 138 -3.41 16.22 2.83
N THR A 139 -4.60 16.68 3.15
CA THR A 139 -5.45 16.17 4.23
C THR A 139 -6.62 15.39 3.66
N ALA A 140 -7.15 14.45 4.44
CA ALA A 140 -8.35 13.72 4.05
C ALA A 140 -9.54 14.67 3.85
N SER A 141 -10.32 14.44 2.78
CA SER A 141 -11.61 15.11 2.64
C SER A 141 -12.54 14.69 3.78
N PRO A 142 -13.52 15.52 4.18
CA PRO A 142 -14.50 15.14 5.20
C PRO A 142 -15.16 13.78 4.91
N SER A 143 -15.59 13.55 3.67
CA SER A 143 -16.21 12.29 3.27
C SER A 143 -15.27 11.09 3.37
N LEU A 144 -13.97 11.28 3.10
CA LEU A 144 -12.98 10.21 3.30
C LEU A 144 -12.77 9.93 4.79
N ARG A 145 -12.74 10.98 5.63
CA ARG A 145 -12.67 10.82 7.10
C ARG A 145 -13.87 10.06 7.64
N ASP A 146 -15.08 10.40 7.21
CA ASP A 146 -16.31 9.70 7.59
C ASP A 146 -16.25 8.23 7.18
N ALA A 147 -15.81 7.93 5.96
CA ALA A 147 -15.67 6.55 5.50
C ALA A 147 -14.61 5.77 6.29
N ILE A 148 -13.50 6.40 6.66
CA ILE A 148 -12.47 5.76 7.51
C ILE A 148 -13.01 5.57 8.93
N THR A 149 -13.70 6.55 9.49
CA THR A 149 -14.30 6.49 10.83
C THR A 149 -15.32 5.34 10.91
N ALA A 150 -16.18 5.21 9.90
CA ALA A 150 -17.12 4.09 9.81
C ALA A 150 -16.36 2.74 9.76
N LEU A 151 -15.29 2.62 8.96
CA LEU A 151 -14.48 1.40 8.90
C LEU A 151 -13.84 1.05 10.25
N LEU A 152 -13.37 2.04 11.01
CA LEU A 152 -12.62 1.82 12.24
C LEU A 152 -13.52 1.54 13.45
N PHE A 153 -14.70 2.18 13.53
CA PHE A 153 -15.51 2.20 14.74
C PHE A 153 -16.87 1.53 14.59
N GLU A 154 -17.43 1.46 13.37
CA GLU A 154 -18.74 0.87 13.14
C GLU A 154 -18.65 -0.59 12.67
N VAL A 155 -17.48 -0.99 12.12
CA VAL A 155 -17.26 -2.34 11.61
C VAL A 155 -16.77 -3.24 12.74
N PRO A 156 -17.56 -4.24 13.16
CA PRO A 156 -17.10 -5.20 14.14
C PRO A 156 -15.93 -6.01 13.58
N GLN A 157 -15.01 -6.36 14.46
CA GLN A 157 -13.85 -7.15 14.06
C GLN A 157 -14.28 -8.55 13.60
N PRO A 158 -13.91 -9.00 12.40
CA PRO A 158 -14.30 -10.33 11.91
C PRO A 158 -13.64 -11.43 12.77
N ILE A 159 -14.45 -12.38 13.22
CA ILE A 159 -13.96 -13.53 13.98
C ILE A 159 -13.51 -14.62 13.00
N PRO A 160 -12.30 -15.17 13.14
CA PRO A 160 -11.79 -16.18 12.23
C PRO A 160 -12.77 -17.36 12.05
N GLY A 161 -13.21 -17.56 10.81
CA GLY A 161 -14.11 -18.64 10.41
C GLY A 161 -15.54 -18.60 10.90
N ALA A 162 -15.89 -17.70 11.81
CA ALA A 162 -17.22 -17.62 12.41
C ALA A 162 -18.02 -16.41 11.92
N LEU A 163 -17.39 -15.22 11.87
CA LEU A 163 -18.09 -13.99 11.54
C LEU A 163 -17.53 -13.38 10.25
N ARG A 164 -18.42 -13.20 9.27
CA ARG A 164 -18.20 -12.36 8.11
C ARG A 164 -18.92 -11.04 8.31
N VAL A 165 -18.26 -9.95 8.05
CA VAL A 165 -18.85 -8.62 8.19
C VAL A 165 -18.91 -7.98 6.81
N SER A 166 -20.10 -7.56 6.42
CA SER A 166 -20.30 -6.83 5.16
C SER A 166 -20.68 -5.40 5.48
N ILE A 167 -19.97 -4.47 4.86
CA ILE A 167 -20.24 -3.04 5.03
C ILE A 167 -20.50 -2.39 3.67
N THR A 168 -21.38 -1.41 3.67
CA THR A 168 -21.62 -0.54 2.52
C THR A 168 -20.74 0.69 2.66
N VAL A 169 -19.96 1.00 1.63
CA VAL A 169 -19.10 2.19 1.61
C VAL A 169 -19.97 3.41 1.35
N PRO A 170 -20.01 4.41 2.26
CA PRO A 170 -20.86 5.58 2.11
C PRO A 170 -20.56 6.33 0.78
N GLY A 171 -21.62 6.78 0.11
CA GLY A 171 -21.51 7.59 -1.11
C GLY A 171 -21.09 6.85 -2.38
N CYS A 172 -20.88 5.54 -2.34
CA CYS A 172 -20.48 4.76 -3.51
C CYS A 172 -21.68 4.43 -4.44
N ALA A 173 -22.90 4.36 -3.90
CA ALA A 173 -24.09 4.00 -4.64
C ALA A 173 -24.45 5.02 -5.75
N ASP A 174 -24.20 6.29 -5.51
CA ASP A 174 -24.68 7.39 -6.37
C ASP A 174 -23.74 7.71 -7.55
N ALA A 175 -22.47 7.37 -7.43
CA ALA A 175 -21.44 7.86 -8.38
C ALA A 175 -21.36 7.08 -9.70
N ARG A 176 -21.93 5.87 -9.81
CA ARG A 176 -21.79 5.01 -11.01
C ARG A 176 -23.06 4.33 -11.50
N GLY A 177 -24.23 4.60 -10.92
CA GLY A 177 -25.48 3.93 -11.32
C GLY A 177 -25.47 2.40 -11.14
N GLY A 178 -24.50 1.88 -10.42
CA GLY A 178 -24.42 0.47 -10.03
C GLY A 178 -25.38 0.17 -8.88
N GLY A 179 -26.07 -0.95 -8.94
CA GLY A 179 -27.00 -1.37 -7.89
C GLY A 179 -26.28 -1.52 -6.53
N ASP A 180 -27.08 -1.54 -5.48
CA ASP A 180 -26.69 -1.60 -4.05
C ASP A 180 -25.64 -2.70 -3.71
N GLY A 181 -25.59 -3.78 -4.48
CA GLY A 181 -24.60 -4.86 -4.34
C GLY A 181 -23.17 -4.48 -4.70
N ASP A 182 -22.96 -3.40 -5.47
CA ASP A 182 -21.60 -3.00 -5.93
C ASP A 182 -20.87 -2.14 -4.89
N ALA A 183 -21.55 -1.59 -3.90
CA ALA A 183 -20.99 -0.80 -2.80
C ALA A 183 -20.54 -1.66 -1.60
N MET A 184 -20.94 -2.93 -1.55
CA MET A 184 -20.69 -3.80 -0.41
C MET A 184 -19.28 -4.38 -0.41
N VAL A 185 -18.61 -4.34 0.73
CA VAL A 185 -17.29 -4.96 0.96
C VAL A 185 -17.40 -5.96 2.10
N GLU A 186 -17.00 -7.18 1.83
CA GLU A 186 -17.01 -8.26 2.83
C GLU A 186 -15.64 -8.39 3.50
N PHE A 187 -15.64 -8.43 4.82
CA PHE A 187 -14.48 -8.70 5.65
C PHE A 187 -14.63 -10.08 6.28
N ALA A 188 -13.69 -10.96 5.98
CA ALA A 188 -13.65 -12.30 6.54
C ALA A 188 -12.21 -12.70 6.85
N VAL A 189 -12.00 -13.30 8.00
CA VAL A 189 -10.72 -13.89 8.38
C VAL A 189 -10.84 -15.40 8.21
N PRO A 190 -9.96 -16.05 7.42
CA PRO A 190 -9.94 -17.49 7.28
C PRO A 190 -9.59 -18.17 8.61
N THR A 191 -10.14 -19.35 8.86
CA THR A 191 -9.76 -20.15 10.04
C THR A 191 -8.35 -20.69 9.87
N ILE A 192 -7.65 -20.84 11.00
CA ILE A 192 -6.33 -21.52 11.05
C ILE A 192 -6.44 -22.99 10.60
N ALA A 193 -7.62 -23.60 10.77
CA ALA A 193 -7.89 -24.99 10.39
C ALA A 193 -8.08 -25.21 8.88
N ARG A 194 -8.16 -24.16 8.08
CA ARG A 194 -8.26 -24.26 6.62
C ARG A 194 -6.95 -23.84 5.97
N LEU A 195 -6.65 -24.46 4.83
CA LEU A 195 -5.55 -24.01 3.99
C LEU A 195 -5.68 -22.50 3.70
N PRO A 196 -4.58 -21.75 3.73
CA PRO A 196 -4.60 -20.34 3.35
C PRO A 196 -5.22 -20.18 1.96
N PRO A 197 -6.03 -19.13 1.70
CA PRO A 197 -6.59 -18.88 0.39
C PRO A 197 -5.47 -18.51 -0.58
N LEU A 198 -4.98 -19.48 -1.34
CA LEU A 198 -3.82 -19.35 -2.22
C LEU A 198 -4.17 -18.92 -3.65
N SER A 199 -5.43 -18.97 -4.04
CA SER A 199 -5.86 -18.91 -5.45
C SER A 199 -5.30 -17.74 -6.25
N HIS A 200 -5.19 -16.56 -5.66
CA HIS A 200 -4.69 -15.36 -6.34
C HIS A 200 -3.18 -15.11 -6.14
N ARG A 201 -2.53 -15.88 -5.26
CA ARG A 201 -1.11 -15.71 -4.91
C ARG A 201 -0.22 -16.75 -5.58
N LEU A 202 -0.73 -17.96 -5.79
CA LEU A 202 0.01 -19.03 -6.46
C LEU A 202 0.21 -18.78 -7.95
N TRP A 203 -0.77 -18.21 -8.63
CA TRP A 203 -0.66 -17.96 -10.05
C TRP A 203 0.51 -17.04 -10.44
N PRO A 204 0.74 -15.91 -9.79
CA PRO A 204 1.94 -15.10 -10.04
C PRO A 204 3.24 -15.88 -9.82
N LEU A 205 3.33 -16.70 -8.76
CA LEU A 205 4.50 -17.55 -8.49
C LEU A 205 4.76 -18.53 -9.64
N LEU A 206 3.77 -19.32 -9.99
CA LEU A 206 3.89 -20.34 -11.05
C LEU A 206 4.22 -19.71 -12.41
N ARG A 207 3.61 -18.57 -12.70
CA ARG A 207 3.82 -17.86 -13.97
C ARG A 207 5.23 -17.26 -14.08
N GLN A 208 5.79 -16.77 -12.98
CA GLN A 208 7.10 -16.11 -12.99
C GLN A 208 8.26 -17.11 -12.92
N PHE A 209 8.14 -18.14 -12.11
CA PHE A 209 9.24 -19.06 -11.84
C PHE A 209 9.10 -20.40 -12.56
N GLY A 210 7.88 -20.83 -12.88
CA GLY A 210 7.62 -22.18 -13.29
C GLY A 210 7.77 -23.19 -12.12
N PRO A 211 7.43 -24.47 -12.34
CA PRO A 211 7.41 -25.45 -11.24
C PRO A 211 8.79 -25.77 -10.70
N GLN A 212 9.81 -25.88 -11.56
CA GLN A 212 11.16 -26.28 -11.13
C GLN A 212 11.79 -25.21 -10.21
N ALA A 213 11.86 -23.95 -10.64
CA ALA A 213 12.43 -22.88 -9.84
C ALA A 213 11.61 -22.60 -8.58
N LEU A 214 10.29 -22.84 -8.61
CA LEU A 214 9.46 -22.75 -7.40
C LEU A 214 9.83 -23.82 -6.37
N LEU A 215 10.11 -25.05 -6.78
CA LEU A 215 10.59 -26.11 -5.88
C LEU A 215 11.95 -25.76 -5.28
N GLU A 216 12.85 -25.18 -6.05
CA GLU A 216 14.15 -24.70 -5.56
C GLU A 216 13.99 -23.55 -4.54
N LEU A 217 13.10 -22.60 -4.80
CA LEU A 217 12.75 -21.54 -3.86
C LEU A 217 12.18 -22.09 -2.55
N LEU A 218 11.29 -23.09 -2.64
CA LEU A 218 10.73 -23.76 -1.47
C LEU A 218 11.84 -24.50 -0.69
N ALA A 219 12.74 -25.20 -1.36
CA ALA A 219 13.87 -25.84 -0.71
C ALA A 219 14.78 -24.82 0.01
N CYS A 220 15.00 -23.66 -0.58
CA CYS A 220 15.71 -22.55 0.07
C CYS A 220 14.95 -22.04 1.30
N ALA A 221 13.63 -21.88 1.20
CA ALA A 221 12.81 -21.41 2.30
C ALA A 221 12.76 -22.44 3.45
N PHE A 222 12.60 -23.74 3.17
CA PHE A 222 12.69 -24.79 4.20
C PHE A 222 14.07 -24.89 4.84
N GLY A 223 15.13 -24.57 4.08
CA GLY A 223 16.49 -24.51 4.58
C GLY A 223 16.84 -23.19 5.25
N GLU A 224 15.86 -22.32 5.52
CA GLU A 224 16.03 -20.99 6.14
C GLU A 224 17.14 -20.17 5.49
N ARG A 225 17.24 -20.27 4.16
CA ARG A 225 18.23 -19.50 3.40
C ARG A 225 17.71 -18.11 3.10
N LYS A 226 18.64 -17.16 3.01
CA LYS A 226 18.35 -15.79 2.56
C LYS A 226 17.83 -15.82 1.13
N ILE A 227 16.66 -15.24 0.89
CA ILE A 227 16.01 -15.17 -0.43
C ILE A 227 15.84 -13.72 -0.82
N LEU A 228 16.48 -13.30 -1.90
CA LEU A 228 16.29 -11.99 -2.50
C LEU A 228 15.49 -12.13 -3.79
N LEU A 229 14.30 -11.53 -3.80
CA LEU A 229 13.44 -11.45 -4.97
C LEU A 229 13.62 -10.09 -5.66
N HIS A 230 13.88 -10.13 -6.96
CA HIS A 230 14.03 -8.93 -7.78
C HIS A 230 13.00 -8.89 -8.91
N SER A 231 12.38 -7.73 -9.15
CA SER A 231 11.44 -7.52 -10.25
C SER A 231 11.43 -6.05 -10.68
N SER A 232 11.32 -5.82 -11.98
CA SER A 232 11.02 -4.50 -12.54
C SER A 232 9.61 -4.01 -12.18
N THR A 233 8.72 -4.91 -11.77
CA THR A 233 7.34 -4.63 -11.38
C THR A 233 7.18 -4.83 -9.88
N LEU A 234 7.40 -3.77 -9.09
CA LEU A 234 7.32 -3.82 -7.63
C LEU A 234 5.99 -4.40 -7.09
N ALA A 235 4.89 -4.22 -7.81
CA ALA A 235 3.57 -4.72 -7.40
C ALA A 235 3.48 -6.26 -7.35
N LEU A 236 4.39 -6.99 -8.00
CA LEU A 236 4.44 -8.45 -7.99
C LEU A 236 5.11 -8.99 -6.72
N LEU A 237 6.08 -8.28 -6.18
CA LEU A 237 6.89 -8.76 -5.05
C LEU A 237 6.07 -9.14 -3.82
N PRO A 238 5.09 -8.32 -3.35
CA PRO A 238 4.27 -8.71 -2.21
C PRO A 238 3.48 -10.00 -2.45
N SER A 239 2.86 -10.14 -3.62
CA SER A 239 2.09 -11.34 -3.95
C SER A 239 2.95 -12.59 -4.01
N ILE A 240 4.17 -12.47 -4.55
CA ILE A 240 5.14 -13.56 -4.64
C ILE A 240 5.64 -13.96 -3.24
N SER A 241 6.06 -13.00 -2.43
CA SER A 241 6.54 -13.24 -1.07
C SER A 241 5.47 -13.87 -0.18
N GLU A 242 4.25 -13.33 -0.22
CA GLU A 242 3.14 -13.88 0.54
C GLU A 242 2.74 -15.29 0.05
N GLY A 243 2.78 -15.51 -1.27
CA GLY A 243 2.52 -16.82 -1.86
C GLY A 243 3.58 -17.85 -1.43
N LEU A 244 4.85 -17.47 -1.42
CA LEU A 244 5.94 -18.33 -0.94
C LEU A 244 5.77 -18.68 0.54
N CYS A 245 5.51 -17.68 1.40
CA CYS A 245 5.23 -17.91 2.81
C CYS A 245 3.99 -18.81 3.03
N ALA A 246 2.96 -18.66 2.21
CA ALA A 246 1.75 -19.48 2.32
C ALA A 246 2.00 -20.95 1.90
N LEU A 247 2.93 -21.22 0.99
CA LEU A 247 3.31 -22.57 0.59
C LEU A 247 4.10 -23.31 1.66
N LEU A 248 4.64 -22.61 2.67
CA LEU A 248 5.29 -23.26 3.81
C LEU A 248 4.29 -23.88 4.81
N TYR A 249 2.99 -23.62 4.65
CA TYR A 249 1.97 -24.18 5.54
C TYR A 249 2.14 -25.73 5.70
N PRO A 250 2.02 -26.29 6.93
CA PRO A 250 1.63 -25.66 8.20
C PRO A 250 2.73 -24.88 8.93
N LEU A 251 3.95 -24.86 8.42
CA LEU A 251 5.04 -24.09 8.97
C LEU A 251 4.85 -22.60 8.73
N GLN A 252 5.48 -21.80 9.56
CA GLN A 252 5.52 -20.36 9.43
C GLN A 252 6.95 -19.89 9.23
N TRP A 253 7.16 -18.95 8.33
CA TRP A 253 8.45 -18.30 8.17
C TRP A 253 8.81 -17.51 9.44
N PRO A 254 9.87 -17.89 10.18
CA PRO A 254 10.19 -17.28 11.48
C PRO A 254 10.96 -15.97 11.36
N HIS A 255 11.61 -15.74 10.23
CA HIS A 255 12.51 -14.62 10.01
C HIS A 255 11.77 -13.38 9.45
N PRO A 256 12.41 -12.20 9.46
CA PRO A 256 11.87 -11.02 8.81
C PRO A 256 11.53 -11.27 7.34
N CYS A 257 10.38 -10.81 6.90
CA CYS A 257 9.96 -10.87 5.51
C CYS A 257 9.56 -9.46 5.07
N ILE A 258 10.34 -8.89 4.18
CA ILE A 258 10.14 -7.55 3.65
C ILE A 258 9.84 -7.68 2.15
N PRO A 259 8.57 -7.77 1.74
CA PRO A 259 8.20 -8.02 0.34
C PRO A 259 8.72 -6.95 -0.62
N VAL A 260 8.75 -5.70 -0.20
CA VAL A 260 9.35 -4.59 -0.96
C VAL A 260 10.31 -3.86 -0.02
N LEU A 261 11.59 -4.02 -0.26
CA LEU A 261 12.63 -3.37 0.54
C LEU A 261 12.69 -1.88 0.22
N PRO A 262 12.42 -0.99 1.20
CA PRO A 262 12.62 0.44 1.01
C PRO A 262 14.08 0.78 0.77
N ARG A 263 14.33 1.76 -0.09
CA ARG A 263 15.70 2.20 -0.39
C ARG A 263 16.48 2.63 0.86
N ALA A 264 15.79 3.19 1.84
CA ALA A 264 16.38 3.58 3.12
C ALA A 264 16.82 2.38 4.00
N LEU A 265 16.40 1.15 3.66
CA LEU A 265 16.74 -0.08 4.38
C LEU A 265 17.66 -1.01 3.56
N MET A 266 18.36 -0.50 2.55
CA MET A 266 19.23 -1.32 1.70
C MET A 266 20.34 -2.05 2.47
N GLU A 267 20.79 -1.48 3.58
CA GLU A 267 21.74 -2.13 4.51
C GLU A 267 21.22 -3.44 5.11
N MET A 268 19.89 -3.67 5.12
CA MET A 268 19.31 -4.95 5.54
C MET A 268 19.72 -6.12 4.64
N LEU A 269 20.17 -5.86 3.43
CA LEU A 269 20.71 -6.91 2.54
C LEU A 269 22.00 -7.53 3.08
N GLU A 270 22.75 -6.80 3.90
CA GLU A 270 23.99 -7.27 4.53
C GLU A 270 23.74 -7.92 5.90
N ALA A 271 22.50 -7.89 6.41
CA ALA A 271 22.17 -8.49 7.68
C ALA A 271 22.52 -9.98 7.70
N PRO A 272 23.08 -10.52 8.80
CA PRO A 272 23.51 -11.93 8.87
C PRO A 272 22.35 -12.91 8.88
N GLN A 273 21.15 -12.47 9.24
CA GLN A 273 19.94 -13.31 9.31
C GLN A 273 19.27 -13.45 7.95
N PRO A 274 18.59 -14.61 7.70
CA PRO A 274 17.80 -14.81 6.49
C PRO A 274 16.65 -13.83 6.34
#